data_7b5c84ea7b59b946ad4ecc759607262b
#
_entry.id   7b5c84ea7b59b946ad4ecc759607262b
#
_cell.length_a   1.000
_cell.length_b   1.000
_cell.length_c   1.000
_cell.angle_alpha   90.00
_cell.angle_beta   90.00
_cell.angle_gamma   90.00
#
_symmetry.space_group_name_H-M   'P 1'
#
loop_
_entity.id
_entity.type
_entity.pdbx_description
1 polymer ?
#
loop_
_entity_poly.entity_id
_entity_poly.type
_entity_poly.pdbx_seq_one_letter_code
_entity_poly.pdbx_strand_id
1 'polypeptide(L)'
;MANEIMMQSFEWDTDGSGNFYNKLAKDAKKLKENGIDGLWLPPMTKGGSDMDVGYGIYDLWDLGEFDQKGTIRTKYGSKDELLNALKALQEVGIKCYADVVLNHKGNADFKEEFKAIMVDQNNREKDVSEPMDIEAWTGFDFKGRNKKYSDMIWHYYHFTGVDYDVKTDTSAIFRILGDGKYWDEDVSNEKGNFDYLMNCDIDHEHPEVREEIFKWVDWFIDETNVDGFRYDALKHISANFISDLSNHIIKENGRENFYLFGEFWQYDKEEISKYLETTDYNVDLFDVPLHFHMQEASKSMGNYDMRKIFDNTIVADFPACAVTFVDNHDSQPGQSLDSWVEDWFKEIAYAMILFRKDGYPCIFAGDYYGLNGEVKTEPKYDLLNNMMKVRKKYNYGEEDNYFDDPAVIGWVRRGDENHKPLAVLISIKDMAEKQMHVGEGEKGATYVDLSGKNEDVIIDDEGNGVFTVGPGQVTYWANKDSLWNIMQ
;
A
#
# COMPACT_ATOMS: atom_id res chain seq x y z
N MET A 1 3.32 13.73 -9.16
CA MET A 1 3.71 12.49 -9.91
C MET A 1 2.75 12.29 -11.08
N ALA A 2 2.92 13.08 -12.13
CA ALA A 2 1.99 13.04 -13.27
C ALA A 2 2.09 11.70 -14.00
N ASN A 3 1.00 10.91 -13.99
CA ASN A 3 0.82 9.65 -14.71
C ASN A 3 1.72 8.47 -14.34
N GLU A 4 2.45 8.52 -13.22
CA GLU A 4 3.18 7.36 -12.71
C GLU A 4 2.22 6.27 -12.21
N ILE A 5 2.69 5.02 -12.22
CA ILE A 5 1.95 3.84 -11.76
C ILE A 5 2.87 3.05 -10.84
N MET A 6 2.39 2.78 -9.62
CA MET A 6 3.02 1.88 -8.68
C MET A 6 2.42 0.48 -8.81
N MET A 7 3.21 -0.54 -8.46
CA MET A 7 2.72 -1.89 -8.28
C MET A 7 3.23 -2.45 -6.95
N GLN A 8 2.34 -3.00 -6.14
CA GLN A 8 2.72 -3.93 -5.09
C GLN A 8 3.16 -5.23 -5.76
N SER A 9 4.44 -5.58 -5.63
CA SER A 9 5.06 -6.67 -6.39
C SER A 9 4.81 -8.08 -5.84
N PHE A 10 4.11 -8.21 -4.73
CA PHE A 10 3.88 -9.45 -4.00
C PHE A 10 2.43 -9.57 -3.52
N GLU A 11 2.04 -10.78 -3.16
CA GLU A 11 0.80 -11.12 -2.45
C GLU A 11 1.16 -12.02 -1.25
N TRP A 12 0.22 -12.30 -0.35
CA TRP A 12 0.50 -13.00 0.91
C TRP A 12 1.15 -14.38 0.70
N ASP A 13 0.64 -15.14 -0.27
CA ASP A 13 1.10 -16.49 -0.62
C ASP A 13 2.20 -16.50 -1.68
N THR A 14 2.91 -15.38 -1.87
CA THR A 14 4.07 -15.33 -2.77
C THR A 14 5.04 -16.48 -2.49
N ASP A 15 5.51 -17.15 -3.55
CA ASP A 15 6.38 -18.33 -3.47
C ASP A 15 7.58 -18.13 -2.54
N GLY A 16 7.70 -19.00 -1.54
CA GLY A 16 8.78 -19.02 -0.54
C GLY A 16 10.05 -19.74 -0.97
N SER A 17 10.23 -20.04 -2.25
CA SER A 17 11.43 -20.73 -2.77
C SER A 17 12.72 -19.92 -2.62
N GLY A 18 12.65 -18.63 -2.29
CA GLY A 18 13.79 -17.71 -2.22
C GLY A 18 14.21 -17.15 -3.59
N ASN A 19 13.40 -17.32 -4.63
CA ASN A 19 13.77 -16.89 -5.98
C ASN A 19 13.06 -15.59 -6.42
N PHE A 20 12.36 -14.93 -5.52
CA PHE A 20 11.56 -13.75 -5.82
C PHE A 20 12.40 -12.59 -6.39
N TYR A 21 13.51 -12.25 -5.75
CA TYR A 21 14.40 -11.17 -6.21
C TYR A 21 15.00 -11.45 -7.59
N ASN A 22 15.42 -12.69 -7.85
CA ASN A 22 15.93 -13.09 -9.17
C ASN A 22 14.86 -12.96 -10.27
N LYS A 23 13.61 -13.30 -9.95
CA LYS A 23 12.49 -13.12 -10.87
C LYS A 23 12.24 -11.63 -11.16
N LEU A 24 12.24 -10.78 -10.15
CA LEU A 24 12.09 -9.33 -10.33
C LEU A 24 13.20 -8.75 -11.21
N ALA A 25 14.47 -9.10 -10.96
CA ALA A 25 15.59 -8.67 -11.77
C ALA A 25 15.41 -9.05 -13.25
N LYS A 26 14.96 -10.28 -13.50
CA LYS A 26 14.70 -10.78 -14.86
C LYS A 26 13.54 -10.04 -15.55
N ASP A 27 12.48 -9.73 -14.79
CA ASP A 27 11.26 -9.16 -15.34
C ASP A 27 11.28 -7.61 -15.37
N ALA A 28 12.33 -6.96 -14.84
CA ALA A 28 12.45 -5.51 -14.69
C ALA A 28 12.13 -4.73 -15.99
N LYS A 29 12.76 -5.10 -17.10
CA LYS A 29 12.52 -4.46 -18.40
C LYS A 29 11.07 -4.59 -18.85
N LYS A 30 10.46 -5.78 -18.69
CA LYS A 30 9.08 -6.03 -19.07
C LYS A 30 8.08 -5.25 -18.20
N LEU A 31 8.33 -5.15 -16.90
CA LEU A 31 7.51 -4.32 -16.00
C LEU A 31 7.52 -2.84 -16.44
N LYS A 32 8.71 -2.30 -16.78
CA LYS A 32 8.81 -0.94 -17.31
C LYS A 32 8.10 -0.75 -18.63
N GLU A 33 8.27 -1.67 -19.57
CA GLU A 33 7.58 -1.66 -20.87
C GLU A 33 6.04 -1.73 -20.73
N ASN A 34 5.55 -2.39 -19.68
CA ASN A 34 4.12 -2.45 -19.35
C ASN A 34 3.60 -1.17 -18.66
N GLY A 35 4.48 -0.23 -18.28
CA GLY A 35 4.11 1.08 -17.75
C GLY A 35 4.29 1.24 -16.23
N ILE A 36 4.91 0.28 -15.54
CA ILE A 36 5.22 0.39 -14.10
C ILE A 36 6.39 1.35 -13.90
N ASP A 37 6.21 2.32 -13.01
CA ASP A 37 7.23 3.33 -12.66
C ASP A 37 7.80 3.15 -11.27
N GLY A 38 7.06 2.54 -10.36
CA GLY A 38 7.47 2.24 -9.00
C GLY A 38 7.03 0.86 -8.56
N LEU A 39 7.85 0.18 -7.77
CA LEU A 39 7.53 -1.11 -7.14
C LEU A 39 7.57 -0.97 -5.62
N TRP A 40 6.47 -1.28 -4.98
CA TRP A 40 6.43 -1.59 -3.56
C TRP A 40 6.84 -3.06 -3.40
N LEU A 41 8.02 -3.27 -2.77
CA LEU A 41 8.63 -4.56 -2.51
C LEU A 41 8.23 -5.06 -1.11
N PRO A 42 8.16 -6.38 -0.89
CA PRO A 42 7.85 -6.92 0.43
C PRO A 42 8.94 -6.53 1.45
N PRO A 43 8.66 -6.71 2.77
CA PRO A 43 9.67 -6.45 3.79
C PRO A 43 10.97 -7.18 3.50
N MET A 44 12.08 -6.45 3.48
CA MET A 44 13.40 -6.95 3.07
C MET A 44 14.19 -7.53 4.23
N THR A 45 13.75 -7.28 5.46
CA THR A 45 14.44 -7.62 6.69
C THR A 45 14.10 -9.01 7.19
N LYS A 46 14.95 -9.58 8.07
CA LYS A 46 14.81 -10.94 8.57
C LYS A 46 13.59 -11.10 9.48
N GLY A 47 12.70 -12.01 9.10
CA GLY A 47 11.61 -12.52 9.93
C GLY A 47 11.98 -13.77 10.73
N GLY A 48 10.96 -14.46 11.27
CA GLY A 48 11.12 -15.64 12.12
C GLY A 48 11.55 -16.92 11.42
N SER A 49 11.46 -16.98 10.09
CA SER A 49 11.84 -18.16 9.28
C SER A 49 12.06 -17.75 7.82
N ASP A 50 12.49 -18.71 7.00
CA ASP A 50 12.58 -18.52 5.54
C ASP A 50 11.23 -18.55 4.81
N MET A 51 10.14 -18.74 5.53
CA MET A 51 8.76 -18.67 5.02
C MET A 51 7.99 -17.46 5.56
N ASP A 52 8.59 -16.68 6.48
CA ASP A 52 7.99 -15.48 7.04
C ASP A 52 7.78 -14.43 5.94
N VAL A 53 6.56 -13.94 5.80
CA VAL A 53 6.21 -12.91 4.80
C VAL A 53 6.88 -11.56 5.06
N GLY A 54 7.55 -11.41 6.21
CA GLY A 54 8.34 -10.25 6.60
C GLY A 54 7.71 -9.41 7.70
N TYR A 55 6.44 -9.65 8.04
CA TYR A 55 5.75 -8.91 9.11
C TYR A 55 5.98 -9.50 10.50
N GLY A 56 6.53 -10.71 10.61
CA GLY A 56 7.06 -11.28 11.86
C GLY A 56 8.50 -10.84 12.15
N ILE A 57 8.76 -9.53 12.08
CA ILE A 57 10.09 -8.93 12.09
C ILE A 57 10.96 -9.39 13.26
N TYR A 58 12.15 -9.91 12.95
CA TYR A 58 13.16 -10.30 13.94
C TYR A 58 14.33 -9.32 13.98
N ASP A 59 15.08 -9.17 12.88
CA ASP A 59 16.28 -8.33 12.83
C ASP A 59 16.20 -7.34 11.66
N LEU A 60 16.08 -6.05 11.98
CA LEU A 60 16.07 -4.96 11.01
C LEU A 60 17.38 -4.86 10.20
N TRP A 61 18.51 -5.27 10.80
CA TRP A 61 19.85 -5.15 10.20
C TRP A 61 20.26 -6.37 9.36
N ASP A 62 19.38 -7.36 9.19
CA ASP A 62 19.63 -8.55 8.40
C ASP A 62 18.71 -8.60 7.16
N LEU A 63 19.30 -8.38 6.00
CA LEU A 63 18.64 -8.42 4.70
C LEU A 63 18.71 -9.81 4.03
N GLY A 64 18.90 -10.88 4.82
CA GLY A 64 19.17 -12.21 4.28
C GLY A 64 20.67 -12.45 4.09
N GLU A 65 21.49 -11.96 5.04
CA GLU A 65 22.96 -12.07 5.04
C GLU A 65 23.48 -13.04 6.12
N PHE A 66 22.78 -13.16 7.26
CA PHE A 66 23.26 -13.89 8.42
C PHE A 66 22.46 -15.18 8.67
N ASP A 67 23.15 -16.23 9.17
CA ASP A 67 22.48 -17.45 9.64
C ASP A 67 21.78 -17.17 10.96
N GLN A 68 20.50 -16.81 10.87
CA GLN A 68 19.61 -16.49 11.99
C GLN A 68 18.25 -17.17 11.78
N LYS A 69 17.62 -17.61 12.86
CA LYS A 69 16.33 -18.33 12.81
C LYS A 69 16.33 -19.54 11.84
N GLY A 70 17.50 -20.21 11.72
CA GLY A 70 17.68 -21.42 10.91
C GLY A 70 17.81 -21.19 9.41
N THR A 71 18.00 -19.95 8.98
CA THR A 71 18.15 -19.58 7.58
C THR A 71 19.06 -18.37 7.37
N ILE A 72 19.76 -18.33 6.22
CA ILE A 72 20.47 -17.11 5.80
C ILE A 72 19.52 -16.19 5.05
N ARG A 73 18.80 -16.70 4.07
CA ARG A 73 17.88 -15.91 3.23
C ARG A 73 16.60 -15.50 3.98
N THR A 74 15.91 -14.48 3.47
CA THR A 74 14.50 -14.24 3.75
C THR A 74 13.60 -15.14 2.88
N LYS A 75 12.28 -15.05 2.99
CA LYS A 75 11.33 -15.71 2.08
C LYS A 75 11.65 -15.40 0.62
N TYR A 76 12.12 -14.19 0.35
CA TYR A 76 12.25 -13.61 -0.98
C TYR A 76 13.61 -13.81 -1.63
N GLY A 77 14.65 -14.08 -0.85
CA GLY A 77 16.01 -14.32 -1.31
C GLY A 77 17.08 -13.87 -0.33
N SER A 78 18.35 -13.93 -0.76
CA SER A 78 19.51 -13.41 -0.04
C SER A 78 19.71 -11.91 -0.27
N LYS A 79 20.56 -11.27 0.54
CA LYS A 79 20.95 -9.87 0.39
C LYS A 79 21.55 -9.57 -0.99
N ASP A 80 22.42 -10.42 -1.49
CA ASP A 80 23.05 -10.22 -2.81
C ASP A 80 22.00 -10.25 -3.94
N GLU A 81 21.02 -11.16 -3.86
CA GLU A 81 19.92 -11.24 -4.81
C GLU A 81 19.00 -10.01 -4.72
N LEU A 82 18.72 -9.52 -3.51
CA LEU A 82 18.00 -8.27 -3.28
C LEU A 82 18.69 -7.09 -3.96
N LEU A 83 19.99 -6.87 -3.66
CA LEU A 83 20.73 -5.75 -4.22
C LEU A 83 20.84 -5.82 -5.75
N ASN A 84 20.97 -7.01 -6.31
CA ASN A 84 20.93 -7.23 -7.76
C ASN A 84 19.55 -6.87 -8.35
N ALA A 85 18.46 -7.23 -7.67
CA ALA A 85 17.11 -6.90 -8.13
C ALA A 85 16.84 -5.39 -8.11
N LEU A 86 17.20 -4.72 -7.01
CA LEU A 86 17.07 -3.26 -6.88
C LEU A 86 17.83 -2.55 -8.00
N LYS A 87 19.08 -2.94 -8.24
CA LYS A 87 19.92 -2.39 -9.32
C LYS A 87 19.27 -2.59 -10.69
N ALA A 88 18.80 -3.81 -11.00
CA ALA A 88 18.18 -4.11 -12.29
C ALA A 88 16.88 -3.31 -12.54
N LEU A 89 16.08 -3.09 -11.50
CA LEU A 89 14.88 -2.26 -11.56
C LEU A 89 15.21 -0.79 -11.80
N GLN A 90 16.16 -0.25 -11.06
CA GLN A 90 16.59 1.15 -11.17
C GLN A 90 17.29 1.45 -12.50
N GLU A 91 18.06 0.51 -13.06
CA GLU A 91 18.69 0.64 -14.38
C GLU A 91 17.67 0.82 -15.52
N VAL A 92 16.45 0.32 -15.36
CA VAL A 92 15.36 0.53 -16.33
C VAL A 92 14.44 1.71 -15.94
N GLY A 93 14.75 2.43 -14.86
CA GLY A 93 13.99 3.59 -14.38
C GLY A 93 12.71 3.22 -13.63
N ILE A 94 12.70 2.11 -12.90
CA ILE A 94 11.67 1.77 -11.90
C ILE A 94 12.17 2.19 -10.54
N LYS A 95 11.39 2.99 -9.81
CA LYS A 95 11.64 3.34 -8.41
C LYS A 95 11.34 2.15 -7.52
N CYS A 96 12.16 1.94 -6.49
CA CYS A 96 12.02 0.83 -5.55
C CYS A 96 11.61 1.36 -4.18
N TYR A 97 10.47 0.89 -3.66
CA TYR A 97 9.94 1.27 -2.34
C TYR A 97 10.01 0.07 -1.41
N ALA A 98 10.72 0.20 -0.29
CA ALA A 98 10.84 -0.85 0.70
C ALA A 98 9.66 -0.84 1.67
N ASP A 99 9.10 -2.00 1.96
CA ASP A 99 8.15 -2.17 3.06
C ASP A 99 8.89 -2.18 4.39
N VAL A 100 8.52 -1.30 5.31
CA VAL A 100 9.23 -1.04 6.57
C VAL A 100 8.28 -1.30 7.74
N VAL A 101 8.62 -2.31 8.56
CA VAL A 101 7.85 -2.74 9.72
C VAL A 101 8.54 -2.23 10.97
N LEU A 102 8.00 -1.19 11.60
CA LEU A 102 8.58 -0.54 12.78
C LEU A 102 7.70 -0.64 14.02
N ASN A 103 6.47 -1.14 13.91
CA ASN A 103 5.53 -1.20 15.02
C ASN A 103 5.93 -2.23 16.09
N HIS A 104 6.43 -3.39 15.69
CA HIS A 104 6.63 -4.52 16.60
C HIS A 104 7.83 -5.39 16.22
N LYS A 105 8.23 -6.26 17.14
CA LYS A 105 9.23 -7.31 16.92
C LYS A 105 8.70 -8.66 17.37
N GLY A 106 8.97 -9.70 16.58
CA GLY A 106 8.63 -11.07 16.90
C GLY A 106 9.85 -12.01 16.98
N ASN A 107 9.62 -13.25 17.43
CA ASN A 107 10.63 -14.30 17.40
C ASN A 107 11.88 -14.03 18.26
N ALA A 108 11.70 -13.47 19.46
CA ALA A 108 12.78 -13.19 20.41
C ALA A 108 13.70 -14.39 20.70
N ASP A 109 14.93 -14.13 21.15
CA ASP A 109 15.96 -15.13 21.41
C ASP A 109 15.91 -15.68 22.83
N PHE A 110 15.45 -14.87 23.80
CA PHE A 110 15.35 -15.27 25.19
C PHE A 110 14.17 -14.60 25.90
N LYS A 111 13.76 -15.21 27.02
CA LYS A 111 12.66 -14.73 27.85
C LYS A 111 13.20 -13.85 28.98
N GLU A 112 12.35 -12.94 29.44
CA GLU A 112 12.62 -12.06 30.56
C GLU A 112 11.43 -12.01 31.50
N GLU A 113 11.70 -11.82 32.83
CA GLU A 113 10.67 -11.57 33.83
C GLU A 113 10.57 -10.07 34.11
N PHE A 114 9.35 -9.54 34.10
CA PHE A 114 9.07 -8.14 34.38
C PHE A 114 7.64 -7.94 34.86
N LYS A 115 7.35 -6.72 35.33
CA LYS A 115 5.99 -6.36 35.77
C LYS A 115 5.16 -5.87 34.61
N ALA A 116 3.93 -6.36 34.55
CA ALA A 116 2.95 -5.94 33.54
C ALA A 116 1.54 -5.88 34.15
N ILE A 117 0.61 -5.32 33.45
CA ILE A 117 -0.81 -5.30 33.77
C ILE A 117 -1.60 -5.72 32.53
N MET A 118 -2.58 -6.62 32.73
CA MET A 118 -3.46 -7.03 31.66
C MET A 118 -4.48 -5.93 31.36
N VAL A 119 -4.69 -5.62 30.08
CA VAL A 119 -5.65 -4.61 29.63
C VAL A 119 -6.80 -5.22 28.83
N ASP A 120 -7.92 -4.50 28.76
CA ASP A 120 -9.10 -4.90 28.01
C ASP A 120 -8.82 -4.87 26.50
N GLN A 121 -9.22 -5.92 25.77
CA GLN A 121 -8.97 -6.02 24.33
C GLN A 121 -9.74 -4.98 23.50
N ASN A 122 -10.84 -4.45 24.01
CA ASN A 122 -11.70 -3.46 23.35
C ASN A 122 -11.49 -2.03 23.89
N ASN A 123 -10.76 -1.87 24.98
CA ASN A 123 -10.36 -0.58 25.52
C ASN A 123 -8.99 -0.71 26.19
N ARG A 124 -7.94 -0.38 25.45
CA ARG A 124 -6.53 -0.55 25.85
C ARG A 124 -6.12 0.30 27.06
N GLU A 125 -6.88 1.35 27.34
CA GLU A 125 -6.67 2.20 28.53
C GLU A 125 -7.27 1.61 29.81
N LYS A 126 -8.05 0.53 29.70
CA LYS A 126 -8.70 -0.10 30.84
C LYS A 126 -7.90 -1.30 31.35
N ASP A 127 -7.32 -1.15 32.54
CA ASP A 127 -6.70 -2.24 33.27
C ASP A 127 -7.74 -3.27 33.74
N VAL A 128 -7.49 -4.57 33.51
CA VAL A 128 -8.38 -5.68 33.91
C VAL A 128 -7.73 -6.63 34.90
N SER A 129 -6.48 -6.37 35.32
CA SER A 129 -5.79 -7.07 36.42
C SER A 129 -5.11 -6.07 37.33
N GLU A 130 -4.67 -6.55 38.53
CA GLU A 130 -3.62 -5.86 39.28
C GLU A 130 -2.26 -6.08 38.62
N PRO A 131 -1.25 -5.23 38.93
CA PRO A 131 0.13 -5.45 38.48
C PRO A 131 0.63 -6.84 38.86
N MET A 132 1.24 -7.56 37.93
CA MET A 132 1.69 -8.93 38.09
C MET A 132 3.09 -9.13 37.46
N ASP A 133 3.81 -10.14 37.97
CA ASP A 133 5.08 -10.55 37.36
C ASP A 133 4.80 -11.60 36.28
N ILE A 134 5.14 -11.28 35.03
CA ILE A 134 5.02 -12.17 33.86
C ILE A 134 6.40 -12.58 33.34
N GLU A 135 6.45 -13.67 32.55
CA GLU A 135 7.61 -14.05 31.75
C GLU A 135 7.23 -14.02 30.27
N ALA A 136 7.94 -13.23 29.42
CA ALA A 136 7.65 -13.16 28.01
C ALA A 136 8.93 -13.18 27.15
N TRP A 137 8.77 -13.51 25.88
CA TRP A 137 9.83 -13.51 24.87
C TRP A 137 10.09 -12.09 24.38
N THR A 138 11.07 -11.39 25.00
CA THR A 138 11.35 -9.98 24.78
C THR A 138 12.82 -9.66 24.52
N GLY A 139 13.71 -10.65 24.70
CA GLY A 139 15.13 -10.45 24.51
C GLY A 139 15.60 -10.80 23.11
N PHE A 140 16.30 -9.88 22.43
CA PHE A 140 16.85 -10.09 21.08
C PHE A 140 18.35 -9.76 21.10
N ASP A 141 19.20 -10.76 20.89
CA ASP A 141 20.66 -10.60 20.94
C ASP A 141 21.38 -10.84 19.60
N PHE A 142 20.66 -11.28 18.57
CA PHE A 142 21.13 -11.39 17.19
C PHE A 142 22.48 -12.09 17.04
N LYS A 143 22.67 -13.23 17.69
CA LYS A 143 23.97 -13.94 17.73
C LYS A 143 24.56 -14.26 16.36
N GLY A 144 23.70 -14.59 15.38
CA GLY A 144 24.17 -14.90 14.02
C GLY A 144 24.79 -13.68 13.32
N ARG A 145 24.31 -12.47 13.60
CA ARG A 145 24.85 -11.22 13.11
C ARG A 145 26.17 -10.82 13.82
N ASN A 146 26.38 -11.28 15.02
CA ASN A 146 27.60 -11.06 15.79
C ASN A 146 28.01 -9.57 15.86
N LYS A 147 27.06 -8.71 16.19
CA LYS A 147 27.20 -7.24 16.33
C LYS A 147 27.61 -6.50 15.05
N LYS A 148 27.59 -7.14 13.88
CA LYS A 148 27.80 -6.42 12.62
C LYS A 148 26.64 -5.44 12.41
N TYR A 149 26.92 -4.22 12.05
CA TYR A 149 26.03 -3.07 11.84
C TYR A 149 25.49 -2.43 13.12
N SER A 150 25.04 -3.18 14.11
CA SER A 150 24.56 -2.70 15.41
C SER A 150 24.95 -3.69 16.52
N ASP A 151 25.27 -3.19 17.72
CA ASP A 151 25.52 -3.98 18.92
C ASP A 151 24.40 -3.91 19.95
N MET A 152 23.27 -3.27 19.61
CA MET A 152 22.07 -3.19 20.45
C MET A 152 21.51 -4.58 20.75
N ILE A 153 21.20 -4.80 22.01
CA ILE A 153 20.43 -5.94 22.51
C ILE A 153 19.08 -5.38 22.97
N TRP A 154 18.00 -5.93 22.43
CA TRP A 154 16.68 -5.51 22.86
C TRP A 154 16.24 -6.27 24.11
N HIS A 155 15.60 -5.56 25.01
CA HIS A 155 15.08 -6.05 26.28
C HIS A 155 13.62 -5.60 26.45
N TYR A 156 12.90 -6.22 27.41
CA TYR A 156 11.50 -5.90 27.69
C TYR A 156 11.21 -4.40 27.86
N TYR A 157 12.19 -3.64 28.39
CA TYR A 157 12.00 -2.20 28.61
C TYR A 157 12.11 -1.35 27.34
N HIS A 158 12.38 -1.94 26.18
CA HIS A 158 12.29 -1.29 24.86
C HIS A 158 10.91 -1.46 24.22
N PHE A 159 9.97 -2.07 24.95
CA PHE A 159 8.61 -2.34 24.43
C PHE A 159 7.55 -1.77 25.36
N THR A 160 6.38 -1.42 24.80
CA THR A 160 5.20 -0.95 25.55
C THR A 160 4.30 -2.10 25.96
N GLY A 161 4.22 -3.19 25.17
CA GLY A 161 3.35 -4.32 25.44
C GLY A 161 3.78 -5.64 24.82
N VAL A 162 3.15 -6.72 25.30
CA VAL A 162 3.29 -8.09 24.78
C VAL A 162 1.93 -8.82 24.85
N ASP A 163 1.79 -9.95 24.13
CA ASP A 163 0.52 -10.69 24.01
C ASP A 163 0.50 -12.07 24.70
N TYR A 164 1.58 -12.46 25.38
CA TYR A 164 1.67 -13.78 25.97
C TYR A 164 2.54 -13.83 27.23
N ASP A 165 1.97 -14.35 28.33
CA ASP A 165 2.71 -14.73 29.54
C ASP A 165 3.04 -16.23 29.53
N VAL A 166 4.32 -16.54 29.36
CA VAL A 166 4.83 -17.92 29.36
C VAL A 166 4.64 -18.62 30.71
N LYS A 167 4.68 -17.87 31.82
CA LYS A 167 4.63 -18.39 33.18
C LYS A 167 3.26 -18.98 33.51
N THR A 168 2.20 -18.37 33.03
CA THR A 168 0.82 -18.79 33.27
C THR A 168 0.14 -19.40 32.04
N ASP A 169 0.84 -19.47 30.91
CA ASP A 169 0.30 -19.94 29.60
C ASP A 169 -0.94 -19.13 29.21
N THR A 170 -0.85 -17.80 29.35
CA THR A 170 -1.99 -16.91 29.14
C THR A 170 -1.75 -15.99 27.93
N SER A 171 -2.66 -16.05 26.94
CA SER A 171 -2.71 -15.09 25.84
C SER A 171 -3.64 -13.94 26.21
N ALA A 172 -3.10 -12.75 26.34
CA ALA A 172 -3.81 -11.50 26.62
C ALA A 172 -2.89 -10.34 26.28
N ILE A 173 -3.41 -9.12 26.23
CA ILE A 173 -2.57 -7.94 26.04
C ILE A 173 -2.08 -7.49 27.42
N PHE A 174 -0.76 -7.49 27.56
CA PHE A 174 -0.06 -7.06 28.77
C PHE A 174 0.70 -5.78 28.49
N ARG A 175 0.27 -4.68 29.10
CA ARG A 175 1.02 -3.43 29.11
C ARG A 175 2.19 -3.55 30.09
N ILE A 176 3.40 -3.28 29.61
CA ILE A 176 4.64 -3.35 30.42
C ILE A 176 4.66 -2.17 31.39
N LEU A 177 5.04 -2.44 32.64
CA LEU A 177 5.14 -1.43 33.69
C LEU A 177 6.59 -1.01 33.92
N GLY A 178 6.82 0.29 34.09
CA GLY A 178 8.12 0.88 34.37
C GLY A 178 8.03 2.41 34.49
N ASP A 179 9.14 3.04 34.86
CA ASP A 179 9.19 4.50 34.96
C ASP A 179 9.05 5.11 33.54
N GLY A 180 8.02 5.95 33.35
CA GLY A 180 7.71 6.57 32.06
C GLY A 180 7.10 5.64 31.01
N LYS A 181 6.73 4.41 31.36
CA LYS A 181 6.14 3.43 30.46
C LYS A 181 4.62 3.57 30.37
N TYR A 182 4.13 3.78 29.16
CA TYR A 182 2.71 3.73 28.79
C TYR A 182 2.59 3.46 27.29
N TRP A 183 1.39 3.36 26.77
CA TRP A 183 1.10 3.36 25.34
C TRP A 183 1.52 4.69 24.69
N ASP A 184 1.94 4.67 23.44
CA ASP A 184 2.15 5.90 22.66
C ASP A 184 0.83 6.70 22.56
N GLU A 185 0.91 8.05 22.66
CA GLU A 185 -0.29 8.88 22.73
C GLU A 185 -0.85 9.28 21.36
N ASP A 186 0.01 9.48 20.36
CA ASP A 186 -0.36 10.00 19.03
C ASP A 186 -0.65 8.87 18.02
N VAL A 187 -1.44 7.90 18.44
CA VAL A 187 -1.92 6.75 17.67
C VAL A 187 -3.43 6.87 17.41
N SER A 188 -4.02 5.94 16.68
CA SER A 188 -5.48 5.89 16.49
C SER A 188 -6.23 5.78 17.81
N ASN A 189 -7.36 6.50 17.93
CA ASN A 189 -8.25 6.43 19.10
C ASN A 189 -9.15 5.18 19.12
N GLU A 190 -9.05 4.32 18.13
CA GLU A 190 -9.77 3.05 18.11
C GLU A 190 -9.41 2.25 19.36
N LYS A 191 -10.38 1.61 19.99
CA LYS A 191 -10.22 0.88 21.28
C LYS A 191 -9.65 1.73 22.43
N GLY A 192 -9.90 3.05 22.40
CA GLY A 192 -9.39 4.01 23.37
C GLY A 192 -7.98 4.50 23.06
N ASN A 193 -7.07 3.61 22.79
CA ASN A 193 -5.72 3.82 22.30
C ASN A 193 -5.29 2.57 21.55
N PHE A 194 -4.85 2.68 20.30
CA PHE A 194 -4.53 1.52 19.50
C PHE A 194 -3.04 1.40 19.17
N ASP A 195 -2.18 1.72 20.13
CA ASP A 195 -0.74 1.48 20.07
C ASP A 195 -0.44 -0.01 19.84
N TYR A 196 -0.85 -0.85 20.77
CA TYR A 196 -0.60 -2.27 20.70
C TYR A 196 -1.31 -2.95 19.52
N LEU A 197 -0.55 -3.52 18.58
CA LEU A 197 -1.06 -4.39 17.51
C LEU A 197 -0.83 -5.87 17.81
N MET A 198 0.43 -6.28 17.96
CA MET A 198 0.84 -7.68 18.12
C MET A 198 2.29 -7.82 18.62
N ASN A 199 2.66 -9.03 19.04
CA ASN A 199 4.03 -9.40 19.44
C ASN A 199 4.62 -8.48 20.54
N CYS A 200 5.90 -8.08 20.40
CA CYS A 200 6.53 -7.08 21.26
C CYS A 200 6.38 -5.71 20.63
N ASP A 201 5.50 -4.91 21.13
CA ASP A 201 5.18 -3.57 20.67
C ASP A 201 6.31 -2.60 21.00
N ILE A 202 6.85 -1.90 20.01
CA ILE A 202 8.06 -1.09 20.15
C ILE A 202 7.73 0.25 20.84
N ASP A 203 8.48 0.60 21.88
CA ASP A 203 8.38 1.89 22.58
C ASP A 203 9.16 2.98 21.81
N HIS A 204 8.46 3.72 20.97
CA HIS A 204 9.05 4.77 20.14
C HIS A 204 9.46 6.02 20.92
N GLU A 205 9.08 6.15 22.19
CA GLU A 205 9.53 7.21 23.08
C GLU A 205 10.84 6.84 23.79
N HIS A 206 11.25 5.55 23.79
CA HIS A 206 12.48 5.12 24.43
C HIS A 206 13.73 5.63 23.68
N PRO A 207 14.65 6.38 24.33
CA PRO A 207 15.78 7.02 23.64
C PRO A 207 16.69 6.06 22.86
N GLU A 208 16.98 4.87 23.43
CA GLU A 208 17.82 3.87 22.77
C GLU A 208 17.14 3.29 21.52
N VAL A 209 15.82 3.11 21.57
CA VAL A 209 15.01 2.64 20.43
C VAL A 209 15.03 3.67 19.31
N ARG A 210 14.78 4.94 19.64
CA ARG A 210 14.83 6.04 18.64
C ARG A 210 16.20 6.11 17.99
N GLU A 211 17.27 6.13 18.78
CA GLU A 211 18.63 6.18 18.26
C GLU A 211 18.95 4.99 17.34
N GLU A 212 18.52 3.79 17.71
CA GLU A 212 18.71 2.56 16.91
C GLU A 212 17.96 2.61 15.59
N ILE A 213 16.69 3.03 15.60
CA ILE A 213 15.87 3.10 14.37
C ILE A 213 16.41 4.18 13.42
N PHE A 214 16.83 5.35 13.92
CA PHE A 214 17.40 6.42 13.09
C PHE A 214 18.72 5.98 12.44
N LYS A 215 19.60 5.31 13.18
CA LYS A 215 20.85 4.72 12.64
C LYS A 215 20.54 3.63 11.60
N TRP A 216 19.53 2.80 11.88
CA TRP A 216 19.12 1.76 10.95
C TRP A 216 18.60 2.34 9.64
N VAL A 217 17.77 3.37 9.67
CA VAL A 217 17.23 4.02 8.47
C VAL A 217 18.38 4.55 7.59
N ASP A 218 19.37 5.22 8.18
CA ASP A 218 20.50 5.74 7.43
C ASP A 218 21.29 4.61 6.76
N TRP A 219 21.62 3.57 7.53
CA TRP A 219 22.31 2.40 6.99
C TRP A 219 21.48 1.68 5.91
N PHE A 220 20.16 1.49 6.15
CA PHE A 220 19.31 0.77 5.22
C PHE A 220 19.24 1.47 3.86
N ILE A 221 19.04 2.79 3.87
CA ILE A 221 18.98 3.56 2.63
C ILE A 221 20.34 3.55 1.92
N ASP A 222 21.45 3.71 2.64
CA ASP A 222 22.78 3.68 2.06
C ASP A 222 23.15 2.31 1.49
N GLU A 223 22.75 1.24 2.15
CA GLU A 223 23.00 -0.14 1.72
C GLU A 223 22.17 -0.56 0.51
N THR A 224 20.89 -0.17 0.48
CA THR A 224 19.93 -0.63 -0.53
C THR A 224 19.71 0.35 -1.67
N ASN A 225 19.98 1.64 -1.44
CA ASN A 225 19.70 2.73 -2.36
C ASN A 225 18.25 2.75 -2.85
N VAL A 226 17.27 2.40 -2.00
CA VAL A 226 15.85 2.48 -2.34
C VAL A 226 15.39 3.92 -2.52
N ASP A 227 14.32 4.10 -3.27
CA ASP A 227 13.77 5.42 -3.64
C ASP A 227 12.69 5.91 -2.66
N GLY A 228 12.29 5.07 -1.71
CA GLY A 228 11.27 5.40 -0.73
C GLY A 228 10.91 4.25 0.21
N PHE A 229 10.02 4.56 1.18
CA PHE A 229 9.46 3.58 2.12
C PHE A 229 7.95 3.52 2.05
N ARG A 230 7.42 2.31 2.16
CA ARG A 230 6.06 2.04 2.62
C ARG A 230 6.13 1.71 4.10
N TYR A 231 5.52 2.50 4.93
CA TYR A 231 5.38 2.22 6.36
C TYR A 231 4.20 1.30 6.61
N ASP A 232 4.45 0.20 7.32
CA ASP A 232 3.44 -0.72 7.82
C ASP A 232 2.74 -0.15 9.06
N ALA A 233 1.46 -0.45 9.22
CA ALA A 233 0.69 -0.30 10.45
C ALA A 233 0.74 1.10 11.11
N LEU A 234 0.73 2.18 10.33
CA LEU A 234 0.92 3.56 10.81
C LEU A 234 -0.06 4.02 11.88
N LYS A 235 -1.28 3.46 11.91
CA LYS A 235 -2.26 3.83 12.94
C LYS A 235 -1.90 3.36 14.36
N HIS A 236 -0.90 2.48 14.46
CA HIS A 236 -0.38 1.90 15.70
C HIS A 236 0.97 2.50 16.13
N ILE A 237 1.53 3.42 15.34
CA ILE A 237 2.82 4.06 15.60
C ILE A 237 2.58 5.54 15.88
N SER A 238 3.27 6.12 16.86
CA SER A 238 3.22 7.55 17.15
C SER A 238 3.42 8.38 15.87
N ALA A 239 2.44 9.20 15.53
CA ALA A 239 2.51 10.09 14.36
C ALA A 239 3.67 11.10 14.49
N ASN A 240 3.99 11.55 15.72
CA ASN A 240 5.14 12.41 15.99
C ASN A 240 6.47 11.68 15.71
N PHE A 241 6.58 10.41 16.11
CA PHE A 241 7.77 9.61 15.80
C PHE A 241 7.97 9.47 14.29
N ILE A 242 6.92 9.17 13.53
CA ILE A 242 6.98 9.08 12.05
C ILE A 242 7.31 10.45 11.43
N SER A 243 6.78 11.55 11.99
CA SER A 243 7.11 12.90 11.57
C SER A 243 8.61 13.21 11.75
N ASP A 244 9.16 12.90 12.94
CA ASP A 244 10.58 13.08 13.24
C ASP A 244 11.47 12.24 12.30
N LEU A 245 11.12 10.96 12.10
CA LEU A 245 11.85 10.06 11.21
C LEU A 245 11.81 10.54 9.76
N SER A 246 10.65 11.01 9.30
CA SER A 246 10.48 11.57 7.95
C SER A 246 11.30 12.85 7.76
N ASN A 247 11.32 13.73 8.76
CA ASN A 247 12.14 14.94 8.75
C ASN A 247 13.65 14.61 8.74
N HIS A 248 14.07 13.61 9.49
CA HIS A 248 15.46 13.12 9.47
C HIS A 248 15.86 12.65 8.06
N ILE A 249 15.03 11.85 7.41
CA ILE A 249 15.30 11.34 6.05
C ILE A 249 15.35 12.49 5.03
N ILE A 250 14.32 13.32 5.00
CA ILE A 250 14.09 14.29 3.94
C ILE A 250 14.97 15.54 4.15
N LYS A 251 14.98 16.12 5.36
CA LYS A 251 15.56 17.44 5.64
C LYS A 251 17.01 17.33 6.14
N GLU A 252 17.26 16.46 7.11
CA GLU A 252 18.59 16.36 7.72
C GLU A 252 19.60 15.64 6.82
N ASN A 253 19.16 14.57 6.17
CA ASN A 253 19.98 13.80 5.23
C ASN A 253 19.89 14.28 3.78
N GLY A 254 19.11 15.35 3.50
CA GLY A 254 19.03 15.99 2.20
C GLY A 254 18.41 15.13 1.10
N ARG A 255 17.51 14.20 1.45
CA ARG A 255 16.86 13.28 0.50
C ARG A 255 15.47 13.79 0.10
N GLU A 256 15.39 15.01 -0.41
CA GLU A 256 14.14 15.73 -0.75
C GLU A 256 13.19 14.95 -1.70
N ASN A 257 13.72 14.02 -2.49
CA ASN A 257 12.94 13.21 -3.43
C ASN A 257 12.64 11.79 -2.91
N PHE A 258 12.97 11.48 -1.66
CA PHE A 258 12.69 10.19 -1.06
C PHE A 258 11.19 10.07 -0.78
N TYR A 259 10.53 9.08 -1.38
CA TYR A 259 9.08 8.97 -1.30
C TYR A 259 8.64 8.18 -0.07
N LEU A 260 7.79 8.77 0.75
CA LEU A 260 7.26 8.17 1.96
C LEU A 260 5.75 7.99 1.83
N PHE A 261 5.27 6.80 2.05
CA PHE A 261 3.85 6.49 2.08
C PHE A 261 3.58 5.33 3.04
N GLY A 262 2.32 5.12 3.42
CA GLY A 262 2.07 4.03 4.34
C GLY A 262 0.62 3.68 4.54
N GLU A 263 0.44 2.67 5.38
CA GLU A 263 -0.84 2.09 5.72
C GLU A 263 -1.38 2.69 7.00
N PHE A 264 -2.34 3.60 6.85
CA PHE A 264 -3.18 4.06 7.93
C PHE A 264 -4.58 3.47 7.72
N TRP A 265 -4.80 2.24 8.20
CA TRP A 265 -6.04 1.48 7.95
C TRP A 265 -7.20 2.03 8.77
N GLN A 266 -7.69 3.18 8.36
CA GLN A 266 -8.74 3.95 8.98
C GLN A 266 -9.58 4.64 7.89
N TYR A 267 -10.87 4.86 8.16
CA TYR A 267 -11.77 5.61 7.30
C TYR A 267 -12.37 6.85 7.97
N ASP A 268 -12.02 7.10 9.22
CA ASP A 268 -12.38 8.35 9.90
C ASP A 268 -11.58 9.52 9.34
N LYS A 269 -12.28 10.46 8.70
CA LYS A 269 -11.68 11.61 8.04
C LYS A 269 -10.91 12.53 9.01
N GLU A 270 -11.37 12.66 10.25
CA GLU A 270 -10.73 13.53 11.26
C GLU A 270 -9.41 12.92 11.70
N GLU A 271 -9.36 11.59 11.92
CA GLU A 271 -8.10 10.88 12.24
C GLU A 271 -7.10 10.95 11.08
N ILE A 272 -7.55 10.72 9.84
CA ILE A 272 -6.71 10.83 8.63
C ILE A 272 -6.15 12.24 8.48
N SER A 273 -6.99 13.26 8.60
CA SER A 273 -6.56 14.67 8.49
C SER A 273 -5.53 15.02 9.55
N LYS A 274 -5.80 14.64 10.81
CA LYS A 274 -4.87 14.87 11.93
C LYS A 274 -3.52 14.17 11.68
N TYR A 275 -3.52 12.95 11.17
CA TYR A 275 -2.30 12.21 10.87
C TYR A 275 -1.47 12.92 9.78
N LEU A 276 -2.10 13.29 8.66
CA LEU A 276 -1.43 14.03 7.58
C LEU A 276 -0.87 15.39 8.06
N GLU A 277 -1.62 16.12 8.88
CA GLU A 277 -1.17 17.37 9.48
C GLU A 277 0.03 17.15 10.41
N THR A 278 -0.01 16.13 11.27
CA THR A 278 1.08 15.81 12.21
C THR A 278 2.36 15.42 11.49
N THR A 279 2.27 14.71 10.37
CA THR A 279 3.42 14.34 9.55
C THR A 279 3.85 15.43 8.55
N ASP A 280 3.30 16.64 8.68
CA ASP A 280 3.60 17.80 7.80
C ASP A 280 3.39 17.46 6.31
N TYR A 281 2.42 16.56 6.02
CA TYR A 281 2.14 16.03 4.67
C TYR A 281 3.34 15.37 3.98
N ASN A 282 4.33 14.91 4.75
CA ASN A 282 5.51 14.22 4.21
C ASN A 282 5.27 12.73 3.94
N VAL A 283 4.17 12.16 4.43
CA VAL A 283 3.81 10.75 4.27
C VAL A 283 2.46 10.64 3.58
N ASP A 284 2.44 10.11 2.38
CA ASP A 284 1.20 9.82 1.65
C ASP A 284 0.53 8.56 2.25
N LEU A 285 -0.79 8.46 2.12
CA LEU A 285 -1.55 7.35 2.68
C LEU A 285 -2.28 6.55 1.60
N PHE A 286 -2.33 5.24 1.78
CA PHE A 286 -3.26 4.40 1.02
C PHE A 286 -4.70 4.88 1.26
N ASP A 287 -5.46 5.07 0.17
CA ASP A 287 -6.84 5.54 0.22
C ASP A 287 -7.80 4.41 0.64
N VAL A 288 -7.73 4.07 1.92
CA VAL A 288 -8.56 3.03 2.55
C VAL A 288 -10.06 3.35 2.43
N PRO A 289 -10.53 4.61 2.62
CA PRO A 289 -11.91 4.96 2.34
C PRO A 289 -12.37 4.61 0.92
N LEU A 290 -11.58 4.94 -0.11
CA LEU A 290 -11.92 4.59 -1.49
C LEU A 290 -11.97 3.07 -1.70
N HIS A 291 -11.02 2.33 -1.15
CA HIS A 291 -11.04 0.86 -1.18
C HIS A 291 -12.36 0.30 -0.64
N PHE A 292 -12.80 0.75 0.55
CA PHE A 292 -14.07 0.29 1.14
C PHE A 292 -15.28 0.69 0.31
N HIS A 293 -15.31 1.89 -0.28
CA HIS A 293 -16.38 2.28 -1.20
C HIS A 293 -16.45 1.36 -2.43
N MET A 294 -15.29 1.01 -3.01
CA MET A 294 -15.24 0.06 -4.13
C MET A 294 -15.69 -1.34 -3.72
N GLN A 295 -15.27 -1.82 -2.54
CA GLN A 295 -15.70 -3.09 -2.00
C GLN A 295 -17.22 -3.12 -1.75
N GLU A 296 -17.78 -2.10 -1.12
CA GLU A 296 -19.21 -1.96 -0.86
C GLU A 296 -20.00 -1.88 -2.18
N ALA A 297 -19.55 -1.07 -3.14
CA ALA A 297 -20.15 -0.98 -4.46
C ALA A 297 -20.18 -2.33 -5.17
N SER A 298 -19.07 -3.08 -5.11
CA SER A 298 -18.96 -4.41 -5.72
C SER A 298 -19.96 -5.42 -5.11
N LYS A 299 -20.22 -5.33 -3.81
CA LYS A 299 -21.15 -6.22 -3.09
C LYS A 299 -22.62 -5.77 -3.16
N SER A 300 -22.88 -4.55 -3.62
CA SER A 300 -24.22 -3.95 -3.63
C SER A 300 -25.16 -4.52 -4.69
N MET A 301 -24.67 -5.33 -5.61
CA MET A 301 -25.44 -5.86 -6.76
C MET A 301 -26.10 -4.75 -7.58
N GLY A 302 -25.39 -3.65 -7.81
CA GLY A 302 -25.83 -2.49 -8.58
C GLY A 302 -26.72 -1.49 -7.82
N ASN A 303 -26.78 -1.56 -6.49
CA ASN A 303 -27.57 -0.65 -5.66
C ASN A 303 -26.75 0.43 -4.93
N TYR A 304 -25.44 0.50 -5.16
CA TYR A 304 -24.60 1.56 -4.63
C TYR A 304 -24.84 2.88 -5.38
N ASP A 305 -24.83 4.01 -4.65
CA ASP A 305 -24.90 5.34 -5.28
C ASP A 305 -23.52 5.78 -5.74
N MET A 306 -23.17 5.49 -6.99
CA MET A 306 -21.86 5.78 -7.59
C MET A 306 -21.50 7.26 -7.59
N ARG A 307 -22.45 8.17 -7.43
CA ARG A 307 -22.17 9.62 -7.29
C ARG A 307 -21.35 9.93 -6.04
N LYS A 308 -21.36 9.02 -5.06
CA LYS A 308 -20.70 9.13 -3.76
C LYS A 308 -19.41 8.33 -3.64
N ILE A 309 -18.98 7.67 -4.72
CA ILE A 309 -17.85 6.74 -4.66
C ILE A 309 -16.55 7.39 -4.17
N PHE A 310 -16.40 8.71 -4.36
CA PHE A 310 -15.25 9.50 -3.91
C PHE A 310 -15.54 10.38 -2.67
N ASP A 311 -16.74 10.33 -2.09
CA ASP A 311 -17.08 11.14 -0.92
C ASP A 311 -16.23 10.74 0.29
N ASN A 312 -15.61 11.72 0.98
CA ASN A 312 -14.75 11.50 2.16
C ASN A 312 -13.57 10.56 1.92
N THR A 313 -13.07 10.45 0.70
CA THR A 313 -11.87 9.71 0.35
C THR A 313 -10.63 10.60 0.45
N ILE A 314 -9.45 9.97 0.62
CA ILE A 314 -8.19 10.73 0.66
C ILE A 314 -7.96 11.42 -0.68
N VAL A 315 -8.23 10.74 -1.80
CA VAL A 315 -8.03 11.31 -3.14
C VAL A 315 -8.94 12.51 -3.42
N ALA A 316 -10.10 12.59 -2.80
CA ALA A 316 -10.98 13.75 -2.95
C ALA A 316 -10.59 14.92 -2.07
N ASP A 317 -10.18 14.66 -0.82
CA ASP A 317 -9.90 15.70 0.16
C ASP A 317 -8.41 16.14 0.19
N PHE A 318 -7.49 15.19 -0.06
CA PHE A 318 -6.03 15.38 -0.04
C PHE A 318 -5.38 14.71 -1.27
N PRO A 319 -5.71 15.15 -2.50
CA PRO A 319 -5.32 14.44 -3.74
C PRO A 319 -3.82 14.26 -3.93
N ALA A 320 -3.00 15.14 -3.34
CA ALA A 320 -1.55 15.05 -3.42
C ALA A 320 -0.96 13.98 -2.48
N CYS A 321 -1.72 13.55 -1.47
CA CYS A 321 -1.28 12.58 -0.45
C CYS A 321 -1.93 11.20 -0.62
N ALA A 322 -2.67 10.97 -1.71
CA ALA A 322 -3.44 9.75 -1.90
C ALA A 322 -2.70 8.71 -2.73
N VAL A 323 -2.47 7.53 -2.16
CA VAL A 323 -2.10 6.31 -2.88
C VAL A 323 -3.37 5.48 -3.10
N THR A 324 -3.91 5.51 -4.32
CA THR A 324 -5.14 4.79 -4.64
C THR A 324 -4.86 3.33 -4.99
N PHE A 325 -5.67 2.40 -4.49
CA PHE A 325 -5.50 0.97 -4.71
C PHE A 325 -6.85 0.26 -4.76
N VAL A 326 -6.90 -0.91 -5.36
CA VAL A 326 -8.13 -1.73 -5.42
C VAL A 326 -8.10 -2.78 -4.30
N ASP A 327 -7.05 -3.57 -4.25
CA ASP A 327 -6.78 -4.54 -3.17
C ASP A 327 -5.28 -4.61 -2.88
N ASN A 328 -4.94 -5.25 -1.77
CA ASN A 328 -3.57 -5.54 -1.35
C ASN A 328 -3.46 -6.94 -0.72
N HIS A 329 -2.30 -7.28 -0.16
CA HIS A 329 -2.01 -8.57 0.46
C HIS A 329 -2.80 -8.83 1.75
N ASP A 330 -3.32 -7.78 2.43
CA ASP A 330 -4.14 -7.90 3.65
C ASP A 330 -5.63 -7.91 3.35
N SER A 331 -6.08 -7.21 2.29
CA SER A 331 -7.48 -7.24 1.85
C SER A 331 -7.84 -8.49 1.05
N GLN A 332 -6.85 -9.27 0.58
CA GLN A 332 -7.11 -10.50 -0.16
C GLN A 332 -7.85 -11.55 0.67
N PRO A 333 -8.62 -12.46 0.03
CA PRO A 333 -9.43 -13.45 0.72
C PRO A 333 -8.64 -14.31 1.72
N GLY A 334 -9.17 -14.44 2.94
CA GLY A 334 -8.58 -15.24 4.01
C GLY A 334 -7.54 -14.53 4.87
N GLN A 335 -7.23 -13.27 4.60
CA GLN A 335 -6.32 -12.47 5.41
C GLN A 335 -7.06 -11.65 6.48
N SER A 336 -6.29 -11.03 7.39
CA SER A 336 -6.85 -10.37 8.59
C SER A 336 -7.77 -9.19 8.29
N LEU A 337 -7.55 -8.50 7.17
CA LEU A 337 -8.34 -7.37 6.69
C LEU A 337 -9.18 -7.72 5.46
N ASP A 338 -9.55 -9.00 5.30
CA ASP A 338 -10.33 -9.49 4.15
C ASP A 338 -11.48 -8.55 3.80
N SER A 339 -11.31 -7.82 2.73
CA SER A 339 -12.23 -6.83 2.20
C SER A 339 -12.21 -6.80 0.67
N TRP A 340 -12.07 -7.98 0.07
CA TRP A 340 -11.91 -8.18 -1.38
C TRP A 340 -12.99 -7.46 -2.20
N VAL A 341 -12.55 -6.74 -3.23
CA VAL A 341 -13.41 -6.18 -4.26
C VAL A 341 -13.80 -7.30 -5.21
N GLU A 342 -15.11 -7.52 -5.43
CA GLU A 342 -15.64 -8.61 -6.24
C GLU A 342 -15.11 -8.57 -7.68
N ASP A 343 -14.88 -9.72 -8.25
CA ASP A 343 -14.17 -9.92 -9.52
C ASP A 343 -14.81 -9.17 -10.70
N TRP A 344 -16.15 -9.12 -10.74
CA TRP A 344 -16.88 -8.39 -11.76
C TRP A 344 -16.64 -6.87 -11.73
N PHE A 345 -16.30 -6.34 -10.56
CA PHE A 345 -16.08 -4.90 -10.34
C PHE A 345 -14.61 -4.48 -10.53
N LYS A 346 -13.69 -5.42 -10.63
CA LYS A 346 -12.24 -5.12 -10.70
C LYS A 346 -11.87 -4.18 -11.84
N GLU A 347 -12.39 -4.41 -13.05
CA GLU A 347 -12.11 -3.53 -14.21
C GLU A 347 -12.63 -2.10 -13.95
N ILE A 348 -13.83 -1.98 -13.33
CA ILE A 348 -14.41 -0.69 -12.93
C ILE A 348 -13.52 -0.02 -11.88
N ALA A 349 -13.10 -0.74 -10.85
CA ALA A 349 -12.24 -0.23 -9.79
C ALA A 349 -10.89 0.25 -10.31
N TYR A 350 -10.25 -0.55 -11.16
CA TYR A 350 -8.98 -0.14 -11.81
C TYR A 350 -9.15 1.04 -12.75
N ALA A 351 -10.28 1.19 -13.43
CA ALA A 351 -10.56 2.38 -14.24
C ALA A 351 -10.65 3.64 -13.36
N MET A 352 -11.28 3.53 -12.17
CA MET A 352 -11.38 4.65 -11.23
C MET A 352 -10.00 5.11 -10.70
N ILE A 353 -9.05 4.21 -10.46
CA ILE A 353 -7.72 4.63 -9.99
C ILE A 353 -6.75 4.95 -11.13
N LEU A 354 -6.90 4.34 -12.31
CA LEU A 354 -5.97 4.53 -13.43
C LEU A 354 -6.34 5.70 -14.36
N PHE A 355 -7.63 6.02 -14.50
CA PHE A 355 -8.09 7.00 -15.48
C PHE A 355 -8.59 8.32 -14.88
N ARG A 356 -8.55 8.45 -13.55
CA ARG A 356 -8.80 9.71 -12.85
C ARG A 356 -7.53 10.57 -12.81
N LYS A 357 -7.73 11.88 -12.60
CA LYS A 357 -6.66 12.90 -12.57
C LYS A 357 -5.75 12.71 -11.36
N ASP A 358 -6.33 12.52 -10.21
CA ASP A 358 -5.69 12.59 -8.90
C ASP A 358 -5.36 11.20 -8.32
N GLY A 359 -4.42 11.18 -7.39
CA GLY A 359 -3.93 9.98 -6.73
C GLY A 359 -2.80 9.28 -7.45
N TYR A 360 -1.98 8.55 -6.67
CA TYR A 360 -0.93 7.67 -7.18
C TYR A 360 -1.45 6.23 -7.21
N PRO A 361 -1.82 5.67 -8.37
CA PRO A 361 -2.42 4.35 -8.45
C PRO A 361 -1.41 3.25 -8.16
N CYS A 362 -1.81 2.31 -7.30
CA CYS A 362 -1.06 1.10 -6.97
C CYS A 362 -1.81 -0.14 -7.48
N ILE A 363 -1.17 -0.91 -8.36
CA ILE A 363 -1.68 -2.19 -8.87
C ILE A 363 -1.25 -3.31 -7.93
N PHE A 364 -2.15 -4.24 -7.64
CA PHE A 364 -1.86 -5.39 -6.79
C PHE A 364 -1.36 -6.60 -7.59
N ALA A 365 -0.25 -7.23 -7.15
CA ALA A 365 0.30 -8.43 -7.79
C ALA A 365 -0.69 -9.60 -7.81
N GLY A 366 -1.54 -9.73 -6.78
CA GLY A 366 -2.57 -10.77 -6.71
C GLY A 366 -3.67 -10.61 -7.76
N ASP A 367 -3.99 -9.38 -8.19
CA ASP A 367 -4.86 -9.15 -9.35
C ASP A 367 -4.11 -9.33 -10.67
N TYR A 368 -2.86 -8.91 -10.72
CA TYR A 368 -2.07 -8.93 -11.94
C TYR A 368 -1.65 -10.35 -12.35
N TYR A 369 -1.19 -11.17 -11.41
CA TYR A 369 -0.71 -12.53 -11.65
C TYR A 369 -1.67 -13.63 -11.19
N GLY A 370 -2.74 -13.30 -10.48
CA GLY A 370 -3.61 -14.23 -9.76
C GLY A 370 -3.08 -14.54 -8.36
N LEU A 371 -3.98 -14.91 -7.44
CA LEU A 371 -3.63 -15.40 -6.11
C LEU A 371 -3.22 -16.87 -6.15
N ASN A 372 -2.23 -17.25 -5.33
CA ASN A 372 -1.68 -18.60 -5.29
C ASN A 372 -1.99 -19.40 -4.02
N GLY A 373 -2.67 -18.78 -3.03
CA GLY A 373 -3.05 -19.38 -1.75
C GLY A 373 -4.19 -20.41 -1.82
N GLU A 374 -4.93 -20.54 -0.72
CA GLU A 374 -6.12 -21.39 -0.66
C GLU A 374 -7.21 -20.91 -1.62
N VAL A 375 -7.40 -19.59 -1.70
CA VAL A 375 -8.27 -18.95 -2.71
C VAL A 375 -7.41 -18.59 -3.92
N LYS A 376 -7.81 -19.07 -5.08
CA LYS A 376 -7.15 -18.77 -6.36
C LYS A 376 -8.03 -17.86 -7.19
N THR A 377 -7.42 -16.87 -7.83
CA THR A 377 -8.10 -15.94 -8.75
C THR A 377 -7.44 -16.00 -10.12
N GLU A 378 -8.23 -15.70 -11.17
CA GLU A 378 -7.69 -15.60 -12.52
C GLU A 378 -6.83 -14.32 -12.67
N PRO A 379 -5.65 -14.41 -13.29
CA PRO A 379 -4.80 -13.24 -13.52
C PRO A 379 -5.47 -12.24 -14.46
N LYS A 380 -5.37 -10.95 -14.14
CA LYS A 380 -5.88 -9.85 -14.97
C LYS A 380 -4.76 -9.18 -15.77
N TYR A 381 -3.70 -9.92 -16.05
CA TYR A 381 -2.47 -9.44 -16.69
C TYR A 381 -2.73 -8.62 -17.96
N ASP A 382 -3.46 -9.18 -18.94
CA ASP A 382 -3.70 -8.52 -20.23
C ASP A 382 -4.60 -7.29 -20.07
N LEU A 383 -5.63 -7.37 -19.23
CA LEU A 383 -6.51 -6.25 -18.91
C LEU A 383 -5.71 -5.08 -18.32
N LEU A 384 -4.96 -5.33 -17.25
CA LEU A 384 -4.21 -4.29 -16.55
C LEU A 384 -3.11 -3.69 -17.42
N ASN A 385 -2.41 -4.49 -18.22
CA ASN A 385 -1.43 -3.96 -19.19
C ASN A 385 -2.08 -3.03 -20.22
N ASN A 386 -3.26 -3.37 -20.73
CA ASN A 386 -4.00 -2.48 -21.63
C ASN A 386 -4.38 -1.17 -20.93
N MET A 387 -4.95 -1.25 -19.74
CA MET A 387 -5.36 -0.06 -18.98
C MET A 387 -4.15 0.84 -18.61
N MET A 388 -3.01 0.26 -18.25
CA MET A 388 -1.79 1.02 -17.98
C MET A 388 -1.29 1.77 -19.23
N LYS A 389 -1.31 1.12 -20.40
CA LYS A 389 -0.97 1.77 -21.68
C LYS A 389 -1.92 2.92 -22.00
N VAL A 390 -3.22 2.73 -21.75
CA VAL A 390 -4.23 3.79 -21.94
C VAL A 390 -3.93 4.97 -21.01
N ARG A 391 -3.66 4.73 -19.71
CA ARG A 391 -3.24 5.77 -18.77
C ARG A 391 -2.04 6.55 -19.28
N LYS A 392 -0.96 5.85 -19.65
CA LYS A 392 0.27 6.49 -20.14
C LYS A 392 0.07 7.35 -21.37
N LYS A 393 -0.91 7.04 -22.18
CA LYS A 393 -1.14 7.74 -23.45
C LYS A 393 -2.19 8.84 -23.38
N TYR A 394 -3.23 8.69 -22.55
CA TYR A 394 -4.40 9.54 -22.60
C TYR A 394 -4.77 10.23 -21.28
N ASN A 395 -4.23 9.81 -20.14
CA ASN A 395 -4.67 10.33 -18.84
C ASN A 395 -4.02 11.71 -18.53
N TYR A 396 -4.32 12.72 -19.35
CA TYR A 396 -3.74 14.07 -19.26
C TYR A 396 -4.80 15.18 -19.22
N GLY A 397 -4.39 16.36 -18.81
CA GLY A 397 -5.22 17.57 -18.77
C GLY A 397 -6.21 17.60 -17.62
N GLU A 398 -7.13 18.55 -17.68
CA GLU A 398 -8.21 18.71 -16.69
C GLU A 398 -9.27 17.61 -16.85
N GLU A 399 -10.16 17.51 -15.87
CA GLU A 399 -11.17 16.47 -15.78
C GLU A 399 -12.56 17.06 -15.65
N ASP A 400 -13.49 16.61 -16.50
CA ASP A 400 -14.91 16.92 -16.42
C ASP A 400 -15.70 15.72 -15.94
N ASN A 401 -16.44 15.87 -14.85
CA ASN A 401 -17.23 14.81 -14.23
C ASN A 401 -18.70 14.84 -14.69
N TYR A 402 -19.25 13.66 -14.93
CA TYR A 402 -20.66 13.39 -15.28
C TYR A 402 -21.25 12.42 -14.26
N PHE A 403 -21.42 12.90 -13.02
CA PHE A 403 -21.89 12.13 -11.85
C PHE A 403 -23.34 12.52 -11.51
N ASP A 404 -24.25 12.42 -12.45
CA ASP A 404 -25.65 12.84 -12.36
C ASP A 404 -26.64 11.68 -12.23
N ASP A 405 -26.17 10.43 -12.35
CA ASP A 405 -26.99 9.21 -12.18
C ASP A 405 -26.36 8.29 -11.13
N PRO A 406 -27.16 7.73 -10.20
CA PRO A 406 -26.65 6.89 -9.12
C PRO A 406 -26.03 5.56 -9.59
N ALA A 407 -26.39 5.05 -10.76
CA ALA A 407 -25.86 3.80 -11.30
C ALA A 407 -24.86 4.03 -12.46
N VAL A 408 -24.81 5.25 -13.02
CA VAL A 408 -24.04 5.56 -14.23
C VAL A 408 -23.23 6.83 -14.04
N ILE A 409 -21.91 6.69 -13.92
CA ILE A 409 -20.98 7.81 -13.84
C ILE A 409 -19.99 7.80 -14.99
N GLY A 410 -19.53 8.97 -15.36
CA GLY A 410 -18.50 9.11 -16.39
C GLY A 410 -17.63 10.34 -16.13
N TRP A 411 -16.53 10.42 -16.84
CA TRP A 411 -15.66 11.60 -16.86
C TRP A 411 -14.90 11.70 -18.18
N VAL A 412 -14.43 12.89 -18.46
CA VAL A 412 -13.56 13.16 -19.61
C VAL A 412 -12.26 13.78 -19.10
N ARG A 413 -11.13 13.15 -19.44
CA ARG A 413 -9.82 13.78 -19.34
C ARG A 413 -9.61 14.59 -20.62
N ARG A 414 -9.43 15.90 -20.50
CA ARG A 414 -9.44 16.82 -21.66
C ARG A 414 -8.22 16.70 -22.55
N GLY A 415 -7.19 15.95 -22.11
CA GLY A 415 -5.90 15.96 -22.79
C GLY A 415 -5.14 17.28 -22.59
N ASP A 416 -4.09 17.47 -23.36
CA ASP A 416 -3.29 18.68 -23.41
C ASP A 416 -2.77 18.92 -24.84
N GLU A 417 -1.80 19.82 -25.03
CA GLU A 417 -1.24 20.14 -26.37
C GLU A 417 -0.69 18.89 -27.09
N ASN A 418 -0.28 17.86 -26.36
CA ASN A 418 0.35 16.65 -26.91
C ASN A 418 -0.53 15.40 -26.81
N HIS A 419 -1.59 15.44 -26.04
CA HIS A 419 -2.41 14.26 -25.72
C HIS A 419 -3.89 14.52 -26.01
N LYS A 420 -4.52 13.56 -26.71
CA LYS A 420 -5.94 13.58 -27.03
C LYS A 420 -6.80 13.25 -25.81
N PRO A 421 -8.06 13.71 -25.75
CA PRO A 421 -8.99 13.41 -24.69
C PRO A 421 -9.28 11.91 -24.52
N LEU A 422 -9.59 11.52 -23.27
CA LEU A 422 -10.08 10.19 -22.89
C LEU A 422 -11.46 10.35 -22.25
N ALA A 423 -12.49 9.72 -22.81
CA ALA A 423 -13.80 9.63 -22.20
C ALA A 423 -13.97 8.27 -21.52
N VAL A 424 -14.49 8.25 -20.29
CA VAL A 424 -14.71 7.02 -19.51
C VAL A 424 -16.16 7.00 -19.03
N LEU A 425 -16.82 5.85 -19.18
CA LEU A 425 -18.19 5.65 -18.75
C LEU A 425 -18.34 4.32 -18.01
N ILE A 426 -19.00 4.35 -16.84
CA ILE A 426 -19.24 3.20 -15.98
C ILE A 426 -20.75 3.05 -15.78
N SER A 427 -21.24 1.82 -15.85
CA SER A 427 -22.55 1.43 -15.31
C SER A 427 -22.42 0.22 -14.41
N ILE A 428 -22.97 0.28 -13.21
CA ILE A 428 -22.98 -0.84 -12.27
C ILE A 428 -24.27 -1.69 -12.36
N LYS A 429 -25.23 -1.30 -13.21
CA LYS A 429 -26.56 -1.95 -13.25
C LYS A 429 -27.00 -2.33 -14.66
N ASP A 430 -27.55 -1.40 -15.40
CA ASP A 430 -28.14 -1.62 -16.71
C ASP A 430 -27.26 -1.05 -17.83
N MET A 431 -27.54 -1.41 -19.08
CA MET A 431 -26.96 -0.72 -20.24
C MET A 431 -27.38 0.76 -20.19
N ALA A 432 -26.42 1.65 -20.44
CA ALA A 432 -26.64 3.09 -20.40
C ALA A 432 -25.92 3.82 -21.52
N GLU A 433 -26.41 5.02 -21.82
CA GLU A 433 -25.79 5.98 -22.72
C GLU A 433 -25.62 7.31 -21.98
N LYS A 434 -24.52 8.02 -22.28
CA LYS A 434 -24.29 9.35 -21.74
C LYS A 434 -23.63 10.25 -22.79
N GLN A 435 -24.21 11.42 -22.98
CA GLN A 435 -23.58 12.47 -23.79
C GLN A 435 -22.49 13.13 -22.93
N MET A 436 -21.26 13.12 -23.44
CA MET A 436 -20.11 13.77 -22.80
C MET A 436 -19.35 14.62 -23.81
N HIS A 437 -18.86 15.79 -23.37
CA HIS A 437 -18.12 16.75 -24.17
C HIS A 437 -16.61 16.43 -24.15
N VAL A 438 -16.04 16.09 -25.28
CA VAL A 438 -14.60 15.80 -25.43
C VAL A 438 -13.82 16.98 -25.98
N GLY A 439 -14.50 18.06 -26.37
CA GLY A 439 -13.91 19.30 -26.86
C GLY A 439 -14.23 19.60 -28.31
N GLU A 440 -14.44 20.91 -28.62
CA GLU A 440 -14.74 21.38 -29.97
C GLU A 440 -13.66 21.05 -31.03
N GLY A 441 -12.40 20.89 -30.57
CA GLY A 441 -11.26 20.48 -31.42
C GLY A 441 -11.34 19.03 -31.91
N GLU A 442 -12.27 18.23 -31.41
CA GLU A 442 -12.51 16.83 -31.78
C GLU A 442 -13.73 16.68 -32.73
N LYS A 443 -14.33 17.78 -33.20
CA LYS A 443 -15.45 17.79 -34.17
C LYS A 443 -15.20 16.85 -35.33
N GLY A 444 -16.16 15.94 -35.60
CA GLY A 444 -16.11 14.95 -36.67
C GLY A 444 -15.11 13.81 -36.47
N ALA A 445 -14.39 13.80 -35.37
CA ALA A 445 -13.48 12.69 -35.00
C ALA A 445 -14.25 11.43 -34.69
N THR A 446 -13.66 10.29 -35.00
CA THR A 446 -14.13 8.97 -34.57
C THR A 446 -13.45 8.56 -33.28
N TYR A 447 -14.23 8.25 -32.24
CA TYR A 447 -13.76 7.70 -30.98
C TYR A 447 -14.01 6.21 -30.94
N VAL A 448 -12.97 5.45 -30.62
CA VAL A 448 -12.98 3.98 -30.52
C VAL A 448 -13.02 3.57 -29.06
N ASP A 449 -13.86 2.60 -28.73
CA ASP A 449 -13.87 1.97 -27.42
C ASP A 449 -12.63 1.08 -27.24
N LEU A 450 -11.67 1.53 -26.42
CA LEU A 450 -10.43 0.81 -26.13
C LEU A 450 -10.65 -0.42 -25.23
N SER A 451 -11.83 -0.54 -24.61
CA SER A 451 -12.27 -1.75 -23.92
C SER A 451 -12.77 -2.84 -24.88
N GLY A 452 -13.04 -2.48 -26.12
CA GLY A 452 -13.44 -3.40 -27.19
C GLY A 452 -14.88 -3.93 -27.07
N LYS A 453 -15.75 -3.24 -26.33
CA LYS A 453 -17.11 -3.71 -26.01
C LYS A 453 -18.21 -3.06 -26.87
N ASN A 454 -17.95 -1.90 -27.48
CA ASN A 454 -18.94 -1.12 -28.20
C ASN A 454 -18.43 -0.62 -29.56
N GLU A 455 -19.35 -0.14 -30.38
CA GLU A 455 -19.04 0.45 -31.71
C GLU A 455 -18.47 1.87 -31.58
N ASP A 456 -17.78 2.32 -32.63
CA ASP A 456 -17.17 3.65 -32.70
C ASP A 456 -18.22 4.77 -32.55
N VAL A 457 -17.84 5.88 -31.91
CA VAL A 457 -18.66 7.07 -31.70
C VAL A 457 -18.11 8.23 -32.59
N ILE A 458 -18.99 8.94 -33.30
CA ILE A 458 -18.62 10.13 -34.05
C ILE A 458 -18.97 11.37 -33.20
N ILE A 459 -18.00 12.25 -33.03
CA ILE A 459 -18.14 13.51 -32.30
C ILE A 459 -18.87 14.53 -33.11
N ASP A 460 -19.90 15.18 -32.54
CA ASP A 460 -20.72 16.19 -33.17
C ASP A 460 -19.99 17.54 -33.40
N ASP A 461 -20.73 18.51 -33.95
CA ASP A 461 -20.18 19.84 -34.28
C ASP A 461 -19.83 20.67 -33.04
N GLU A 462 -20.42 20.37 -31.91
CA GLU A 462 -20.21 21.00 -30.59
C GLU A 462 -19.16 20.28 -29.75
N GLY A 463 -18.54 19.19 -30.24
CA GLY A 463 -17.53 18.42 -29.53
C GLY A 463 -18.09 17.40 -28.54
N ASN A 464 -19.37 17.01 -28.72
CA ASN A 464 -20.00 15.97 -27.86
C ASN A 464 -20.01 14.61 -28.56
N GLY A 465 -19.89 13.54 -27.76
CA GLY A 465 -20.17 12.18 -28.18
C GLY A 465 -21.22 11.53 -27.30
N VAL A 466 -22.03 10.63 -27.85
CA VAL A 466 -22.94 9.76 -27.07
C VAL A 466 -22.23 8.42 -26.87
N PHE A 467 -21.72 8.22 -25.69
CA PHE A 467 -20.96 7.02 -25.32
C PHE A 467 -21.88 6.00 -24.65
N THR A 468 -21.62 4.71 -24.88
CA THR A 468 -22.43 3.60 -24.40
C THR A 468 -21.64 2.68 -23.46
N VAL A 469 -22.31 2.06 -22.50
CA VAL A 469 -21.73 1.09 -21.58
C VAL A 469 -22.74 -0.03 -21.28
N GLY A 470 -22.25 -1.26 -21.23
CA GLY A 470 -23.06 -2.43 -20.85
C GLY A 470 -23.28 -2.54 -19.34
N PRO A 471 -24.16 -3.46 -18.90
CA PRO A 471 -24.42 -3.73 -17.49
C PRO A 471 -23.19 -4.19 -16.73
N GLY A 472 -22.88 -3.58 -15.57
CA GLY A 472 -21.74 -3.96 -14.75
C GLY A 472 -20.39 -3.82 -15.46
N GLN A 473 -20.22 -2.78 -16.29
CA GLN A 473 -19.03 -2.59 -17.11
C GLN A 473 -18.46 -1.18 -17.00
N VAL A 474 -17.25 -1.04 -17.47
CA VAL A 474 -16.62 0.23 -17.81
C VAL A 474 -16.22 0.21 -19.29
N THR A 475 -16.35 1.37 -19.95
CA THR A 475 -15.86 1.63 -21.30
C THR A 475 -15.00 2.88 -21.31
N TYR A 476 -13.97 2.91 -22.16
CA TYR A 476 -13.05 4.04 -22.24
C TYR A 476 -12.66 4.29 -23.68
N TRP A 477 -12.77 5.54 -24.11
CA TRP A 477 -12.83 5.94 -25.50
C TRP A 477 -11.79 6.98 -25.84
N ALA A 478 -11.09 6.79 -26.94
CA ALA A 478 -10.13 7.75 -27.43
C ALA A 478 -10.22 7.94 -28.95
N ASN A 479 -9.69 9.07 -29.44
CA ASN A 479 -9.67 9.41 -30.85
C ASN A 479 -8.90 8.36 -31.66
N LYS A 480 -9.53 7.80 -32.69
CA LYS A 480 -9.01 6.75 -33.59
C LYS A 480 -7.67 7.11 -34.21
N ASP A 481 -7.50 8.36 -34.62
CA ASP A 481 -6.28 8.82 -35.29
C ASP A 481 -5.07 8.87 -34.36
N SER A 482 -5.32 8.82 -33.03
CA SER A 482 -4.26 8.77 -32.03
C SER A 482 -3.78 7.36 -31.70
N LEU A 483 -4.40 6.30 -32.26
CA LEU A 483 -4.13 4.89 -31.90
C LEU A 483 -2.86 4.30 -32.53
N TRP A 484 -2.25 4.96 -33.53
CA TRP A 484 -1.17 4.39 -34.36
C TRP A 484 0.04 3.79 -33.62
N ASN A 485 0.15 3.96 -32.30
CA ASN A 485 1.27 3.44 -31.49
C ASN A 485 0.88 2.51 -30.34
N ILE A 486 -0.38 2.08 -30.20
CA ILE A 486 -0.78 1.14 -29.13
C ILE A 486 -0.69 -0.34 -29.61
N MET A 487 -0.77 -0.57 -30.92
CA MET A 487 -0.80 -1.90 -31.52
C MET A 487 0.57 -2.41 -32.00
N GLN A 488 1.64 -1.67 -31.78
CA GLN A 488 3.03 -2.12 -31.99
C GLN A 488 3.71 -2.39 -30.65
#